data_d01dcd24c41903067ba62c3bc75d3ab9
#
_entry.id   d01dcd24c41903067ba62c3bc75d3ab9
#
_cell.length_a   1.000
_cell.length_b   1.000
_cell.length_c   1.000
_cell.angle_alpha   90.00
_cell.angle_beta   90.00
_cell.angle_gamma   90.00
#
_symmetry.space_group_name_H-M   'P 1'
#
loop_
_entity.id
_entity.type
_entity.pdbx_description
1 polymer ?
#
loop_
_entity_poly.entity_id
_entity_poly.type
_entity_poly.pdbx_seq_one_letter_code
_entity_poly.pdbx_strand_id
1 'polypeptide(L)'
;MFPWPSPAKTALSLFGIRKLNSRVKGDLLLVDHIQKLGDQIGEADESLNLAATFTCIFTKYICRFYVSDRTIEKIIKLLRCAFKQAVRWEIIARNPFDNVILPKTEYAKRDIWTADMIRLALDKCTDSKLYVAMNLSFACSLRMGEILGLTWENVHISDEDIAADNAYVYIDKELTRASKRAIETLGEKDIYYIFTPLMPNTSTRIILKKPKTDSSIRKVWLPKTLAYILREWKKSQDELKGFLGDEYQDFDLVVALPNGRPCEDRIILKEFAKLREDAGLPKVVFHSLRHSSTTYKLKLNHGDLKATQGDTGHAEIDMITSIYAHILDEDRKVNAQKFETAFYAKPDLRNVRPPEESTKSEPATLDLESLVEQLQKSPELASALAALIAAQAPAK
;
A
#
# COMPACT_ATOMS: atom_id res chain seq x y z
N MET A 1 -33.46 -29.39 -31.70
CA MET A 1 -32.84 -28.19 -32.32
C MET A 1 -33.26 -26.99 -31.50
N PHE A 2 -32.43 -26.55 -30.53
CA PHE A 2 -32.70 -25.36 -29.73
C PHE A 2 -32.06 -24.19 -30.47
N PRO A 3 -32.77 -23.08 -30.71
CA PRO A 3 -32.21 -21.91 -31.38
C PRO A 3 -31.24 -21.22 -30.43
N TRP A 4 -29.98 -21.09 -30.81
CA TRP A 4 -28.98 -20.30 -30.12
C TRP A 4 -29.37 -18.81 -30.21
N PRO A 5 -29.31 -18.05 -29.10
CA PRO A 5 -29.51 -16.61 -29.15
C PRO A 5 -28.43 -15.96 -29.99
N SER A 6 -28.78 -14.91 -30.72
CA SER A 6 -27.86 -14.20 -31.63
C SER A 6 -26.58 -13.77 -30.90
N PRO A 7 -25.39 -13.80 -31.55
CA PRO A 7 -24.09 -13.48 -30.96
C PRO A 7 -24.06 -12.15 -30.18
N ALA A 8 -24.79 -11.17 -30.61
CA ALA A 8 -24.90 -9.85 -29.95
C ALA A 8 -25.60 -9.92 -28.58
N LYS A 9 -26.66 -10.74 -28.44
CA LYS A 9 -27.37 -10.93 -27.15
C LYS A 9 -26.54 -11.73 -26.16
N THR A 10 -25.73 -12.67 -26.64
CA THR A 10 -24.83 -13.48 -25.80
C THR A 10 -23.66 -12.65 -25.29
N ALA A 11 -23.06 -11.79 -26.12
CA ALA A 11 -22.00 -10.87 -25.71
C ALA A 11 -22.48 -9.88 -24.62
N LEU A 12 -23.65 -9.28 -24.79
CA LEU A 12 -24.22 -8.34 -23.81
C LEU A 12 -24.57 -9.02 -22.48
N SER A 13 -24.96 -10.30 -22.49
CA SER A 13 -25.27 -11.04 -21.26
C SER A 13 -24.01 -11.50 -20.52
N LEU A 14 -22.95 -11.86 -21.20
CA LEU A 14 -21.65 -12.25 -20.65
C LEU A 14 -20.94 -11.11 -19.91
N PHE A 15 -21.14 -9.85 -20.36
CA PHE A 15 -20.49 -8.68 -19.73
C PHE A 15 -21.32 -8.02 -18.63
N GLY A 16 -22.49 -8.58 -18.24
CA GLY A 16 -23.27 -8.07 -17.11
C GLY A 16 -23.80 -6.62 -17.28
N ILE A 17 -23.84 -6.10 -18.50
CA ILE A 17 -24.35 -4.76 -18.80
C ILE A 17 -25.89 -4.80 -18.79
N ARG A 18 -26.45 -4.98 -17.61
CA ARG A 18 -27.91 -4.89 -17.36
C ARG A 18 -28.30 -3.59 -16.70
N LYS A 19 -27.97 -2.48 -17.18
CA LYS A 19 -28.44 -1.12 -16.84
C LYS A 19 -27.28 -0.13 -16.96
N LEU A 20 -27.07 0.39 -18.10
CA LEU A 20 -26.56 1.73 -18.21
C LEU A 20 -27.68 2.68 -17.72
N ASN A 21 -27.39 3.44 -16.68
CA ASN A 21 -28.30 4.43 -16.14
C ASN A 21 -28.61 5.50 -17.21
N SER A 22 -29.90 5.78 -17.39
CA SER A 22 -30.53 6.63 -18.38
C SER A 22 -30.19 8.15 -18.32
N ARG A 23 -28.95 8.52 -18.06
CA ARG A 23 -28.55 9.94 -17.94
C ARG A 23 -27.77 10.53 -19.12
N VAL A 24 -27.46 9.76 -20.14
CA VAL A 24 -26.75 10.28 -21.32
C VAL A 24 -27.45 9.86 -22.58
N LYS A 25 -28.02 10.84 -23.34
CA LYS A 25 -28.59 10.66 -24.67
C LYS A 25 -27.64 10.03 -25.73
N GLY A 26 -26.34 9.85 -25.37
CA GLY A 26 -25.35 9.18 -26.21
C GLY A 26 -25.35 7.65 -26.11
N ASP A 27 -25.92 7.08 -25.05
CA ASP A 27 -25.86 5.63 -24.80
C ASP A 27 -26.80 4.83 -25.68
N LEU A 28 -27.94 5.42 -26.10
CA LEU A 28 -28.87 4.84 -27.04
C LEU A 28 -28.27 4.74 -28.47
N LEU A 29 -27.51 5.75 -28.89
CA LEU A 29 -26.82 5.77 -30.20
C LEU A 29 -25.70 4.72 -30.26
N LEU A 30 -25.06 4.40 -29.13
CA LEU A 30 -24.02 3.38 -29.04
C LEU A 30 -24.60 1.96 -29.17
N VAL A 31 -25.70 1.68 -28.49
CA VAL A 31 -26.39 0.37 -28.56
C VAL A 31 -26.94 0.13 -29.97
N ASP A 32 -27.54 1.14 -30.57
CA ASP A 32 -28.08 1.07 -31.94
C ASP A 32 -26.98 0.90 -33.00
N HIS A 33 -25.82 1.52 -32.79
CA HIS A 33 -24.66 1.39 -33.66
C HIS A 33 -23.96 0.04 -33.55
N ILE A 34 -23.87 -0.51 -32.33
CA ILE A 34 -23.35 -1.85 -32.08
C ILE A 34 -24.30 -2.90 -32.69
N GLN A 35 -25.60 -2.67 -32.63
CA GLN A 35 -26.62 -3.54 -33.25
C GLN A 35 -26.53 -3.51 -34.77
N LYS A 36 -26.45 -2.34 -35.39
CA LYS A 36 -26.28 -2.16 -36.85
C LYS A 36 -24.98 -2.73 -37.40
N LEU A 37 -23.88 -2.64 -36.62
CA LEU A 37 -22.61 -3.27 -36.97
C LEU A 37 -22.67 -4.80 -36.80
N GLY A 38 -23.39 -5.30 -35.81
CA GLY A 38 -23.65 -6.75 -35.63
C GLY A 38 -24.44 -7.34 -36.79
N ASP A 39 -25.42 -6.61 -37.26
CA ASP A 39 -26.25 -7.03 -38.42
C ASP A 39 -25.49 -7.00 -39.74
N GLN A 40 -24.54 -6.06 -39.93
CA GLN A 40 -23.67 -5.99 -41.10
C GLN A 40 -22.55 -7.05 -41.13
N ILE A 41 -22.17 -7.64 -39.97
CA ILE A 41 -21.11 -8.62 -39.83
C ILE A 41 -21.63 -10.04 -40.07
N GLY A 42 -22.94 -10.27 -39.97
CA GLY A 42 -23.58 -11.58 -40.17
C GLY A 42 -23.40 -12.17 -41.56
N GLU A 43 -22.84 -11.46 -42.50
CA GLU A 43 -22.70 -11.88 -43.94
C GLU A 43 -21.24 -12.17 -44.36
N ALA A 44 -20.22 -12.01 -43.53
CA ALA A 44 -18.83 -12.26 -43.91
C ALA A 44 -18.07 -13.01 -42.78
N ASP A 45 -17.28 -14.01 -43.17
CA ASP A 45 -16.40 -14.91 -42.46
C ASP A 45 -16.19 -14.62 -40.95
N GLU A 46 -16.90 -15.40 -40.11
CA GLU A 46 -17.22 -15.08 -38.71
C GLU A 46 -16.03 -14.90 -37.76
N SER A 47 -14.87 -15.47 -38.05
CA SER A 47 -13.75 -15.51 -37.09
C SER A 47 -12.79 -14.31 -37.18
N LEU A 48 -12.61 -13.75 -38.39
CA LEU A 48 -11.69 -12.59 -38.61
C LEU A 48 -12.35 -11.24 -38.32
N ASN A 49 -13.65 -11.16 -38.49
CA ASN A 49 -14.42 -9.93 -38.40
C ASN A 49 -14.76 -9.50 -36.96
N LEU A 50 -15.01 -10.45 -36.07
CA LEU A 50 -15.38 -10.13 -34.66
C LEU A 50 -14.25 -9.42 -33.93
N ALA A 51 -13.02 -9.85 -34.14
CA ALA A 51 -11.84 -9.30 -33.48
C ALA A 51 -11.48 -7.89 -34.03
N ALA A 52 -11.54 -7.72 -35.35
CA ALA A 52 -11.26 -6.43 -36.00
C ALA A 52 -12.38 -5.42 -35.66
N THR A 53 -13.62 -5.85 -35.62
CA THR A 53 -14.78 -5.02 -35.27
C THR A 53 -14.77 -4.63 -33.80
N PHE A 54 -14.46 -5.55 -32.89
CA PHE A 54 -14.31 -5.25 -31.48
C PHE A 54 -13.15 -4.28 -31.22
N THR A 55 -12.01 -4.45 -31.90
CA THR A 55 -10.86 -3.56 -31.80
C THR A 55 -11.20 -2.17 -32.37
N CYS A 56 -11.92 -2.09 -33.47
CA CYS A 56 -12.35 -0.83 -34.08
C CYS A 56 -13.38 -0.09 -33.23
N ILE A 57 -14.41 -0.79 -32.71
CA ILE A 57 -15.41 -0.24 -31.80
C ILE A 57 -14.75 0.22 -30.50
N PHE A 58 -13.88 -0.60 -29.92
CA PHE A 58 -13.17 -0.30 -28.68
C PHE A 58 -12.28 0.94 -28.85
N THR A 59 -11.47 1.00 -29.92
CA THR A 59 -10.56 2.12 -30.17
C THR A 59 -11.33 3.40 -30.55
N LYS A 60 -12.36 3.29 -31.36
CA LYS A 60 -13.09 4.44 -31.89
C LYS A 60 -14.10 5.05 -30.91
N TYR A 61 -14.68 4.24 -30.02
CA TYR A 61 -15.74 4.69 -29.11
C TYR A 61 -15.29 4.80 -27.66
N ILE A 62 -14.47 3.92 -27.13
CA ILE A 62 -14.01 4.03 -25.73
C ILE A 62 -12.94 5.12 -25.58
N CYS A 63 -12.06 5.32 -26.56
CA CYS A 63 -11.12 6.45 -26.54
C CYS A 63 -11.77 7.83 -26.72
N ARG A 64 -13.00 7.89 -27.20
CA ARG A 64 -13.73 9.15 -27.42
C ARG A 64 -14.55 9.60 -26.20
N PHE A 65 -14.85 8.70 -25.27
CA PHE A 65 -15.58 9.02 -24.05
C PHE A 65 -14.58 9.12 -22.88
N TYR A 66 -14.07 10.28 -22.55
CA TYR A 66 -13.42 10.73 -21.30
C TYR A 66 -13.00 9.63 -20.28
N VAL A 67 -12.63 8.46 -20.77
CA VAL A 67 -12.16 7.35 -19.96
C VAL A 67 -10.66 7.52 -19.78
N SER A 68 -10.22 7.54 -18.53
CA SER A 68 -8.78 7.70 -18.25
C SER A 68 -7.97 6.54 -18.84
N ASP A 69 -6.72 6.81 -19.27
CA ASP A 69 -5.79 5.82 -19.82
C ASP A 69 -5.64 4.61 -18.91
N ARG A 70 -5.67 4.83 -17.61
CA ARG A 70 -5.64 3.79 -16.59
C ARG A 70 -6.86 2.86 -16.65
N THR A 71 -8.04 3.39 -16.99
CA THR A 71 -9.24 2.57 -17.14
C THR A 71 -9.16 1.78 -18.44
N ILE A 72 -8.68 2.39 -19.52
CA ILE A 72 -8.43 1.74 -20.81
C ILE A 72 -7.44 0.58 -20.61
N GLU A 73 -6.33 0.82 -19.95
CA GLU A 73 -5.34 -0.21 -19.62
C GLU A 73 -5.95 -1.41 -18.90
N LYS A 74 -6.78 -1.16 -17.88
CA LYS A 74 -7.45 -2.23 -17.11
C LYS A 74 -8.42 -3.03 -17.96
N ILE A 75 -9.20 -2.36 -18.81
CA ILE A 75 -10.16 -3.03 -19.71
C ILE A 75 -9.41 -3.89 -20.72
N ILE A 76 -8.34 -3.38 -21.35
CA ILE A 76 -7.52 -4.16 -22.29
C ILE A 76 -6.88 -5.36 -21.63
N LYS A 77 -6.32 -5.21 -20.41
CA LYS A 77 -5.78 -6.33 -19.64
C LYS A 77 -6.82 -7.41 -19.36
N LEU A 78 -8.04 -7.00 -18.98
CA LEU A 78 -9.15 -7.94 -18.72
C LEU A 78 -9.56 -8.68 -20.02
N LEU A 79 -9.73 -7.95 -21.12
CA LEU A 79 -10.07 -8.54 -22.41
C LEU A 79 -8.97 -9.46 -22.91
N ARG A 80 -7.71 -9.06 -22.83
CA ARG A 80 -6.57 -9.92 -23.17
C ARG A 80 -6.60 -11.24 -22.40
N CYS A 81 -6.91 -11.20 -21.10
CA CYS A 81 -7.03 -12.41 -20.29
C CYS A 81 -8.22 -13.29 -20.73
N ALA A 82 -9.39 -12.69 -20.95
CA ALA A 82 -10.58 -13.40 -21.39
C ALA A 82 -10.39 -14.07 -22.77
N PHE A 83 -9.83 -13.35 -23.72
CA PHE A 83 -9.57 -13.87 -25.06
C PHE A 83 -8.43 -14.90 -25.10
N LYS A 84 -7.44 -14.80 -24.19
CA LYS A 84 -6.44 -15.86 -23.99
C LYS A 84 -7.08 -17.15 -23.53
N GLN A 85 -8.12 -17.06 -22.67
CA GLN A 85 -8.87 -18.25 -22.26
C GLN A 85 -9.75 -18.81 -23.39
N ALA A 86 -10.34 -17.95 -24.24
CA ALA A 86 -11.10 -18.37 -25.40
C ALA A 86 -10.22 -19.12 -26.44
N VAL A 87 -8.95 -18.71 -26.61
CA VAL A 87 -7.98 -19.47 -27.43
C VAL A 87 -7.69 -20.84 -26.80
N ARG A 88 -7.54 -20.93 -25.47
CA ARG A 88 -7.33 -22.22 -24.78
C ARG A 88 -8.52 -23.17 -24.90
N TRP A 89 -9.72 -22.62 -24.99
CA TRP A 89 -10.95 -23.38 -25.22
C TRP A 89 -11.23 -23.64 -26.69
N GLU A 90 -10.29 -23.29 -27.60
CA GLU A 90 -10.42 -23.47 -29.06
C GLU A 90 -11.64 -22.78 -29.67
N ILE A 91 -12.19 -21.76 -29.00
CA ILE A 91 -13.31 -20.94 -29.52
C ILE A 91 -12.83 -20.00 -30.61
N ILE A 92 -11.58 -19.52 -30.50
CA ILE A 92 -10.93 -18.63 -31.46
C ILE A 92 -9.49 -19.08 -31.70
N ALA A 93 -8.98 -18.87 -32.92
CA ALA A 93 -7.64 -19.31 -33.30
C ALA A 93 -6.50 -18.45 -32.67
N ARG A 94 -6.76 -17.16 -32.44
CA ARG A 94 -5.77 -16.22 -31.89
C ARG A 94 -6.43 -15.12 -31.07
N ASN A 95 -5.68 -14.60 -30.10
CA ASN A 95 -6.17 -13.52 -29.26
C ASN A 95 -6.01 -12.15 -29.97
N PRO A 96 -7.10 -11.44 -30.27
CA PRO A 96 -7.05 -10.16 -30.97
C PRO A 96 -6.40 -9.02 -30.15
N PHE A 97 -6.23 -9.20 -28.84
CA PHE A 97 -5.68 -8.19 -27.93
C PHE A 97 -4.17 -8.35 -27.66
N ASP A 98 -3.50 -9.37 -28.23
CA ASP A 98 -2.07 -9.60 -27.94
C ASP A 98 -1.20 -8.44 -28.43
N ASN A 99 -1.53 -7.88 -29.62
CA ASN A 99 -0.76 -6.81 -30.24
C ASN A 99 -1.30 -5.40 -29.95
N VAL A 100 -2.28 -5.25 -29.03
CA VAL A 100 -2.81 -3.93 -28.68
C VAL A 100 -1.79 -3.17 -27.85
N ILE A 101 -1.37 -2.01 -28.35
CA ILE A 101 -0.47 -1.10 -27.65
C ILE A 101 -1.26 -0.39 -26.56
N LEU A 102 -0.80 -0.56 -25.30
CA LEU A 102 -1.41 0.12 -24.16
C LEU A 102 -1.01 1.60 -24.15
N PRO A 103 -1.92 2.53 -23.78
CA PRO A 103 -1.54 3.91 -23.57
C PRO A 103 -0.49 4.00 -22.47
N LYS A 104 0.48 4.92 -22.64
CA LYS A 104 1.44 5.24 -21.59
C LYS A 104 0.71 5.92 -20.44
N THR A 105 0.50 5.18 -19.36
CA THR A 105 -0.15 5.73 -18.16
C THR A 105 0.90 6.36 -17.27
N GLU A 106 0.86 7.66 -17.10
CA GLU A 106 1.62 8.31 -16.04
C GLU A 106 0.91 8.04 -14.70
N TYR A 107 1.58 7.34 -13.81
CA TYR A 107 1.09 7.12 -12.45
C TYR A 107 1.41 8.36 -11.63
N ALA A 108 0.40 9.13 -11.26
CA ALA A 108 0.58 10.19 -10.27
C ALA A 108 1.22 9.59 -9.00
N LYS A 109 2.30 10.22 -8.53
CA LYS A 109 2.91 9.87 -7.25
C LYS A 109 1.83 9.90 -6.18
N ARG A 110 1.72 8.83 -5.42
CA ARG A 110 0.78 8.80 -4.29
C ARG A 110 1.39 9.55 -3.14
N ASP A 111 0.70 10.57 -2.67
CA ASP A 111 1.10 11.26 -1.46
C ASP A 111 1.02 10.28 -0.28
N ILE A 112 2.04 10.30 0.53
CA ILE A 112 2.13 9.58 1.80
C ILE A 112 2.32 10.61 2.91
N TRP A 113 1.77 10.32 4.08
CA TRP A 113 2.02 11.15 5.24
C TRP A 113 3.40 10.87 5.83
N THR A 114 4.06 11.93 6.25
CA THR A 114 5.29 11.85 7.05
C THR A 114 4.96 11.36 8.47
N ALA A 115 6.00 10.96 9.22
CA ALA A 115 5.82 10.55 10.62
C ALA A 115 5.19 11.66 11.48
N ASP A 116 5.56 12.93 11.23
CA ASP A 116 5.00 14.07 11.96
C ASP A 116 3.52 14.30 11.64
N MET A 117 3.13 14.15 10.37
CA MET A 117 1.73 14.22 9.95
C MET A 117 0.90 13.11 10.59
N ILE A 118 1.45 11.90 10.70
CA ILE A 118 0.77 10.77 11.35
C ILE A 118 0.63 11.03 12.85
N ARG A 119 1.67 11.52 13.52
CA ARG A 119 1.60 11.92 14.93
C ARG A 119 0.52 12.97 15.14
N LEU A 120 0.53 14.03 14.34
CA LEU A 120 -0.50 15.08 14.41
C LEU A 120 -1.92 14.53 14.21
N ALA A 121 -2.10 13.59 13.27
CA ALA A 121 -3.39 12.96 13.04
C ALA A 121 -3.83 12.11 14.24
N LEU A 122 -2.91 11.35 14.86
CA LEU A 122 -3.20 10.56 16.05
C LEU A 122 -3.53 11.46 17.24
N ASP A 123 -2.80 12.56 17.45
CA ASP A 123 -3.03 13.51 18.55
C ASP A 123 -4.40 14.22 18.44
N LYS A 124 -4.85 14.46 17.20
CA LYS A 124 -6.16 15.10 16.95
C LYS A 124 -7.32 14.11 16.82
N CYS A 125 -7.04 12.81 16.82
CA CYS A 125 -8.06 11.79 16.62
C CYS A 125 -8.91 11.60 17.89
N THR A 126 -10.19 11.94 17.81
CA THR A 126 -11.16 11.77 18.93
C THR A 126 -12.00 10.50 18.85
N ASP A 127 -12.06 9.85 17.67
CA ASP A 127 -12.75 8.57 17.50
C ASP A 127 -11.82 7.41 17.84
N SER A 128 -12.12 6.70 18.93
CA SER A 128 -11.25 5.61 19.44
C SER A 128 -11.10 4.45 18.44
N LYS A 129 -12.14 4.13 17.66
CA LYS A 129 -12.08 3.07 16.63
C LYS A 129 -11.13 3.46 15.52
N LEU A 130 -11.23 4.72 15.06
CA LEU A 130 -10.32 5.25 14.05
C LEU A 130 -8.88 5.30 14.59
N TYR A 131 -8.71 5.73 15.85
CA TYR A 131 -7.39 5.77 16.49
C TYR A 131 -6.70 4.41 16.48
N VAL A 132 -7.41 3.36 16.92
CA VAL A 132 -6.91 1.97 16.89
C VAL A 132 -6.64 1.51 15.47
N ALA A 133 -7.57 1.75 14.54
CA ALA A 133 -7.41 1.37 13.14
C ALA A 133 -6.21 2.04 12.46
N MET A 134 -5.96 3.33 12.74
CA MET A 134 -4.79 4.06 12.24
C MET A 134 -3.49 3.48 12.78
N ASN A 135 -3.43 3.21 14.09
CA ASN A 135 -2.25 2.60 14.71
C ASN A 135 -1.95 1.21 14.13
N LEU A 136 -2.97 0.35 13.97
CA LEU A 136 -2.81 -0.97 13.35
C LEU A 136 -2.37 -0.87 11.87
N SER A 137 -2.92 0.10 11.12
CA SER A 137 -2.53 0.32 9.74
C SER A 137 -1.10 0.82 9.60
N PHE A 138 -0.67 1.74 10.46
CA PHE A 138 0.65 2.35 10.38
C PHE A 138 1.74 1.48 11.04
N ALA A 139 1.56 1.03 12.27
CA ALA A 139 2.59 0.24 12.96
C ALA A 139 2.71 -1.19 12.41
N CYS A 140 1.57 -1.84 12.12
CA CYS A 140 1.52 -3.24 11.70
C CYS A 140 1.34 -3.42 10.19
N SER A 141 1.22 -2.36 9.41
CA SER A 141 0.97 -2.41 7.96
C SER A 141 -0.28 -3.21 7.58
N LEU A 142 -1.32 -3.23 8.42
CA LEU A 142 -2.53 -4.01 8.15
C LEU A 142 -3.41 -3.35 7.08
N ARG A 143 -4.09 -4.20 6.29
CA ARG A 143 -5.12 -3.75 5.34
C ARG A 143 -6.43 -3.46 6.09
N MET A 144 -7.28 -2.60 5.55
CA MET A 144 -8.58 -2.28 6.17
C MET A 144 -9.39 -3.54 6.51
N GLY A 145 -9.52 -4.48 5.59
CA GLY A 145 -10.24 -5.73 5.84
C GLY A 145 -9.61 -6.59 6.94
N GLU A 146 -8.28 -6.62 7.05
CA GLU A 146 -7.54 -7.30 8.11
C GLU A 146 -7.79 -6.62 9.48
N ILE A 147 -7.78 -5.28 9.52
CA ILE A 147 -8.05 -4.49 10.74
C ILE A 147 -9.48 -4.74 11.25
N LEU A 148 -10.45 -4.68 10.34
CA LEU A 148 -11.87 -4.85 10.69
C LEU A 148 -12.24 -6.31 11.00
N GLY A 149 -11.47 -7.27 10.48
CA GLY A 149 -11.64 -8.70 10.73
C GLY A 149 -10.78 -9.26 11.84
N LEU A 150 -9.94 -8.43 12.50
CA LEU A 150 -9.12 -8.85 13.63
C LEU A 150 -10.00 -9.15 14.85
N THR A 151 -9.83 -10.34 15.43
CA THR A 151 -10.54 -10.79 16.62
C THR A 151 -9.60 -10.77 17.84
N TRP A 152 -10.15 -10.60 19.04
CA TRP A 152 -9.36 -10.56 20.26
C TRP A 152 -8.65 -11.90 20.56
N GLU A 153 -9.23 -13.03 20.14
CA GLU A 153 -8.54 -14.34 20.23
C GLU A 153 -7.18 -14.37 19.52
N ASN A 154 -7.00 -13.49 18.52
CA ASN A 154 -5.78 -13.35 17.72
C ASN A 154 -4.87 -12.20 18.17
N VAL A 155 -5.14 -11.59 19.32
CA VAL A 155 -4.35 -10.50 19.91
C VAL A 155 -3.67 -10.98 21.17
N HIS A 156 -2.35 -11.14 21.13
CA HIS A 156 -1.53 -11.64 22.23
C HIS A 156 -0.79 -10.49 22.88
N ILE A 157 -1.33 -9.99 23.99
CA ILE A 157 -0.88 -8.78 24.71
C ILE A 157 -0.93 -8.99 26.23
N SER A 158 -0.55 -10.18 26.73
CA SER A 158 -0.40 -10.39 28.17
C SER A 158 0.71 -9.48 28.73
N ASP A 159 0.71 -9.27 30.04
CA ASP A 159 1.75 -8.45 30.68
C ASP A 159 3.14 -9.06 30.47
N GLU A 160 3.24 -10.39 30.47
CA GLU A 160 4.47 -11.14 30.19
C GLU A 160 4.91 -10.94 28.73
N ASP A 161 3.98 -11.04 27.76
CA ASP A 161 4.29 -10.82 26.35
C ASP A 161 4.76 -9.40 26.09
N ILE A 162 4.08 -8.40 26.68
CA ILE A 162 4.46 -6.99 26.51
C ILE A 162 5.84 -6.73 27.16
N ALA A 163 6.08 -7.26 28.35
CA ALA A 163 7.36 -7.09 29.04
C ALA A 163 8.54 -7.70 28.25
N ALA A 164 8.31 -8.88 27.66
CA ALA A 164 9.30 -9.63 26.89
C ALA A 164 9.45 -9.20 25.41
N ASP A 165 8.78 -8.14 24.96
CA ASP A 165 8.70 -7.73 23.55
C ASP A 165 8.12 -8.81 22.61
N ASN A 166 7.29 -9.70 23.13
CA ASN A 166 6.66 -10.82 22.43
C ASN A 166 5.18 -10.57 22.08
N ALA A 167 4.66 -9.37 22.32
CA ALA A 167 3.30 -9.02 21.95
C ALA A 167 3.10 -9.06 20.43
N TYR A 168 2.02 -9.67 19.96
CA TYR A 168 1.74 -9.79 18.51
C TYR A 168 0.25 -9.91 18.21
N VAL A 169 -0.08 -9.70 16.94
CA VAL A 169 -1.37 -10.06 16.36
C VAL A 169 -1.19 -11.14 15.29
N TYR A 170 -2.13 -12.07 15.21
CA TYR A 170 -2.16 -13.08 14.18
C TYR A 170 -3.26 -12.75 13.16
N ILE A 171 -2.90 -12.58 11.91
CA ILE A 171 -3.82 -12.20 10.84
C ILE A 171 -4.20 -13.46 10.07
N ASP A 172 -5.41 -13.93 10.24
CA ASP A 172 -5.99 -15.09 9.55
C ASP A 172 -7.39 -14.84 9.00
N LYS A 173 -7.95 -13.66 9.30
CA LYS A 173 -9.31 -13.25 8.94
C LYS A 173 -9.32 -11.86 8.28
N GLU A 174 -10.27 -11.64 7.40
CA GLU A 174 -10.61 -10.33 6.87
C GLU A 174 -12.12 -10.11 6.85
N LEU A 175 -12.56 -8.90 7.21
CA LEU A 175 -13.94 -8.47 7.08
C LEU A 175 -14.15 -7.83 5.71
N THR A 176 -15.18 -8.25 5.00
CA THR A 176 -15.51 -7.68 3.69
C THR A 176 -17.01 -7.74 3.43
N ARG A 177 -17.46 -7.01 2.42
CA ARG A 177 -18.84 -7.05 1.96
C ARG A 177 -18.92 -7.83 0.66
N ALA A 178 -19.80 -8.85 0.62
CA ALA A 178 -20.03 -9.69 -0.55
C ALA A 178 -21.51 -9.67 -0.97
N SER A 179 -21.78 -9.88 -2.25
CA SER A 179 -23.16 -10.06 -2.72
C SER A 179 -23.72 -11.42 -2.29
N LYS A 180 -24.98 -11.49 -1.96
CA LYS A 180 -25.67 -12.76 -1.64
C LYS A 180 -25.42 -13.81 -2.73
N ARG A 181 -25.57 -13.41 -4.01
CA ARG A 181 -25.32 -14.29 -5.15
C ARG A 181 -23.88 -14.86 -5.16
N ALA A 182 -22.88 -14.05 -4.81
CA ALA A 182 -21.50 -14.53 -4.76
C ALA A 182 -21.30 -15.54 -3.63
N ILE A 183 -21.90 -15.29 -2.46
CA ILE A 183 -21.87 -16.22 -1.31
C ILE A 183 -22.48 -17.56 -1.70
N GLU A 184 -23.69 -17.55 -2.27
CA GLU A 184 -24.39 -18.73 -2.74
C GLU A 184 -23.62 -19.49 -3.83
N THR A 185 -23.10 -18.77 -4.84
CA THR A 185 -22.36 -19.38 -5.96
C THR A 185 -21.07 -20.06 -5.52
N LEU A 186 -20.38 -19.50 -4.51
CA LEU A 186 -19.12 -20.03 -3.99
C LEU A 186 -19.33 -21.06 -2.88
N GLY A 187 -20.58 -21.36 -2.48
CA GLY A 187 -20.90 -22.36 -1.48
C GLY A 187 -20.29 -22.05 -0.12
N GLU A 188 -20.24 -20.75 0.23
CA GLU A 188 -19.67 -20.23 1.51
C GLU A 188 -18.21 -20.63 1.76
N LYS A 189 -17.49 -21.02 0.73
CA LYS A 189 -16.09 -21.42 0.84
C LYS A 189 -15.25 -20.32 1.46
N ASP A 190 -14.41 -20.69 2.45
CA ASP A 190 -13.51 -19.79 3.17
C ASP A 190 -14.24 -18.69 3.99
N ILE A 191 -15.53 -18.82 4.26
CA ILE A 191 -16.30 -17.89 5.10
C ILE A 191 -16.41 -18.49 6.51
N TYR A 192 -15.98 -17.70 7.52
CA TYR A 192 -16.11 -18.07 8.92
C TYR A 192 -17.46 -17.64 9.52
N TYR A 193 -17.94 -16.46 9.10
CA TYR A 193 -19.20 -15.92 9.62
C TYR A 193 -19.88 -14.98 8.62
N ILE A 194 -21.21 -15.06 8.55
CA ILE A 194 -22.08 -14.17 7.75
C ILE A 194 -22.93 -13.35 8.70
N PHE A 195 -22.67 -12.05 8.78
CA PHE A 195 -23.38 -11.16 9.69
C PHE A 195 -24.79 -10.85 9.22
N THR A 196 -25.74 -10.93 10.14
CA THR A 196 -27.13 -10.54 9.89
C THR A 196 -27.19 -9.04 9.60
N PRO A 197 -27.77 -8.61 8.47
CA PRO A 197 -27.85 -7.20 8.14
C PRO A 197 -28.89 -6.48 8.99
N LEU A 198 -28.68 -5.18 9.24
CA LEU A 198 -29.68 -4.32 9.90
C LEU A 198 -30.95 -4.15 9.05
N MET A 199 -30.80 -4.13 7.73
CA MET A 199 -31.89 -3.98 6.78
C MET A 199 -32.15 -5.32 6.06
N PRO A 200 -33.38 -5.86 6.07
CA PRO A 200 -33.64 -7.21 5.53
C PRO A 200 -33.43 -7.31 4.02
N ASN A 201 -33.69 -6.24 3.27
CA ASN A 201 -33.72 -6.27 1.80
C ASN A 201 -32.40 -5.86 1.12
N THR A 202 -31.24 -6.08 1.76
CA THR A 202 -29.95 -5.78 1.16
C THR A 202 -29.49 -6.90 0.22
N SER A 203 -28.91 -6.52 -0.91
CA SER A 203 -28.32 -7.47 -1.88
C SER A 203 -26.94 -7.99 -1.47
N THR A 204 -26.37 -7.44 -0.39
CA THR A 204 -25.03 -7.78 0.10
C THR A 204 -25.06 -8.17 1.58
N ARG A 205 -24.02 -8.87 2.02
CA ARG A 205 -23.76 -9.23 3.43
C ARG A 205 -22.34 -8.82 3.82
N ILE A 206 -22.16 -8.48 5.08
CA ILE A 206 -20.83 -8.41 5.70
C ILE A 206 -20.46 -9.86 6.04
N ILE A 207 -19.25 -10.25 5.70
CA ILE A 207 -18.72 -11.59 5.98
C ILE A 207 -17.33 -11.48 6.61
N LEU A 208 -17.07 -12.37 7.53
CA LEU A 208 -15.73 -12.64 8.05
C LEU A 208 -15.21 -13.87 7.32
N LYS A 209 -14.07 -13.75 6.66
CA LYS A 209 -13.54 -14.81 5.81
C LYS A 209 -12.03 -14.92 5.86
N LYS A 210 -11.48 -16.03 5.36
CA LYS A 210 -10.07 -16.22 5.13
C LYS A 210 -9.53 -15.16 4.15
N PRO A 211 -8.32 -14.59 4.38
CA PRO A 211 -7.68 -13.69 3.43
C PRO A 211 -7.47 -14.35 2.06
N LYS A 212 -7.44 -13.52 1.00
CA LYS A 212 -7.37 -13.99 -0.39
C LYS A 212 -6.10 -14.81 -0.71
N THR A 213 -4.99 -14.54 -0.04
CA THR A 213 -3.70 -15.22 -0.28
C THR A 213 -3.14 -15.75 1.03
N ASP A 214 -2.47 -16.88 0.96
CA ASP A 214 -1.82 -17.46 2.14
C ASP A 214 -0.71 -16.58 2.70
N SER A 215 -0.04 -15.78 1.86
CA SER A 215 0.93 -14.76 2.31
C SER A 215 0.32 -13.64 3.17
N SER A 216 -1.00 -13.49 3.15
CA SER A 216 -1.70 -12.56 4.05
C SER A 216 -1.85 -13.11 5.46
N ILE A 217 -1.83 -14.45 5.63
CA ILE A 217 -1.87 -15.10 6.93
C ILE A 217 -0.48 -15.00 7.54
N ARG A 218 -0.39 -14.27 8.65
CA ARG A 218 0.90 -13.96 9.24
C ARG A 218 0.80 -13.49 10.69
N LYS A 219 1.87 -13.68 11.42
CA LYS A 219 2.13 -13.08 12.73
C LYS A 219 2.77 -11.70 12.51
N VAL A 220 2.27 -10.67 13.20
CA VAL A 220 2.84 -9.32 13.16
C VAL A 220 3.14 -8.89 14.59
N TRP A 221 4.39 -8.60 14.87
CA TRP A 221 4.85 -8.15 16.18
C TRP A 221 4.39 -6.72 16.46
N LEU A 222 4.00 -6.46 17.69
CA LEU A 222 3.49 -5.17 18.13
C LEU A 222 4.57 -4.36 18.84
N PRO A 223 4.73 -3.08 18.53
CA PRO A 223 5.45 -2.17 19.42
C PRO A 223 4.75 -2.11 20.79
N LYS A 224 5.51 -2.06 21.90
CA LYS A 224 4.97 -2.01 23.27
C LYS A 224 3.85 -0.98 23.43
N THR A 225 4.05 0.22 22.92
CA THR A 225 3.04 1.29 22.99
C THR A 225 1.72 0.86 22.35
N LEU A 226 1.75 0.21 21.19
CA LEU A 226 0.53 -0.27 20.53
C LEU A 226 -0.13 -1.40 21.33
N ALA A 227 0.66 -2.31 21.92
CA ALA A 227 0.12 -3.35 22.80
C ALA A 227 -0.62 -2.76 24.01
N TYR A 228 -0.08 -1.71 24.63
CA TYR A 228 -0.77 -0.97 25.71
C TYR A 228 -2.04 -0.28 25.22
N ILE A 229 -2.00 0.37 24.06
CA ILE A 229 -3.20 1.00 23.44
C ILE A 229 -4.30 -0.05 23.23
N LEU A 230 -3.97 -1.22 22.69
CA LEU A 230 -4.93 -2.30 22.47
C LEU A 230 -5.48 -2.85 23.80
N ARG A 231 -4.67 -2.95 24.84
CA ARG A 231 -5.12 -3.39 26.17
C ARG A 231 -6.13 -2.42 26.77
N GLU A 232 -5.85 -1.12 26.74
CA GLU A 232 -6.80 -0.11 27.25
C GLU A 232 -8.06 -0.06 26.36
N TRP A 233 -7.92 -0.26 25.07
CA TRP A 233 -9.05 -0.36 24.16
C TRP A 233 -9.94 -1.58 24.47
N LYS A 234 -9.34 -2.75 24.72
CA LYS A 234 -10.06 -3.94 25.16
C LYS A 234 -10.85 -3.69 26.44
N LYS A 235 -10.20 -3.10 27.44
CA LYS A 235 -10.85 -2.75 28.70
C LYS A 235 -12.08 -1.85 28.49
N SER A 236 -11.96 -0.82 27.64
CA SER A 236 -13.07 0.07 27.31
C SER A 236 -14.22 -0.67 26.60
N GLN A 237 -13.91 -1.65 25.73
CA GLN A 237 -14.94 -2.50 25.11
C GLN A 237 -15.59 -3.44 26.12
N ASP A 238 -14.82 -4.04 27.04
CA ASP A 238 -15.34 -4.93 28.09
C ASP A 238 -16.25 -4.16 29.07
N GLU A 239 -15.90 -2.92 29.41
CA GLU A 239 -16.76 -2.02 30.21
C GLU A 239 -18.08 -1.72 29.50
N LEU A 240 -18.02 -1.38 28.19
CA LEU A 240 -19.20 -1.11 27.38
C LEU A 240 -20.09 -2.37 27.22
N LYS A 241 -19.46 -3.54 27.03
CA LYS A 241 -20.14 -4.83 26.98
C LYS A 241 -20.86 -5.13 28.31
N GLY A 242 -20.21 -4.88 29.44
CA GLY A 242 -20.82 -5.02 30.76
C GLY A 242 -21.99 -4.07 30.97
N PHE A 243 -21.90 -2.82 30.46
CA PHE A 243 -22.98 -1.84 30.56
C PHE A 243 -24.20 -2.19 29.68
N LEU A 244 -24.00 -2.67 28.47
CA LEU A 244 -25.07 -3.02 27.52
C LEU A 244 -25.68 -4.41 27.77
N GLY A 245 -24.94 -5.31 28.45
CA GLY A 245 -25.42 -6.67 28.72
C GLY A 245 -25.88 -7.39 27.46
N ASP A 246 -27.12 -7.88 27.45
CA ASP A 246 -27.70 -8.68 26.33
C ASP A 246 -27.88 -7.86 25.02
N GLU A 247 -27.82 -6.54 25.06
CA GLU A 247 -27.88 -5.71 23.86
C GLU A 247 -26.56 -5.68 23.09
N TYR A 248 -25.46 -6.08 23.73
CA TYR A 248 -24.16 -6.17 23.09
C TYR A 248 -24.04 -7.45 22.27
N GLN A 249 -23.81 -7.31 20.97
CA GLN A 249 -23.60 -8.45 20.06
C GLN A 249 -22.11 -8.74 19.96
N ASP A 250 -21.64 -9.66 20.79
CA ASP A 250 -20.23 -10.01 20.86
C ASP A 250 -19.82 -10.93 19.71
N PHE A 251 -18.97 -10.40 18.82
CA PHE A 251 -18.31 -11.13 17.74
C PHE A 251 -16.80 -11.17 17.90
N ASP A 252 -16.31 -10.89 19.08
CA ASP A 252 -14.87 -10.84 19.42
C ASP A 252 -14.03 -9.89 18.57
N LEU A 253 -14.64 -8.91 17.88
CA LEU A 253 -13.96 -8.00 16.97
C LEU A 253 -13.20 -6.90 17.72
N VAL A 254 -11.94 -6.68 17.36
CA VAL A 254 -11.13 -5.59 17.92
C VAL A 254 -11.71 -4.23 17.51
N VAL A 255 -12.10 -4.06 16.26
CA VAL A 255 -12.72 -2.84 15.75
C VAL A 255 -14.21 -3.10 15.52
N ALA A 256 -15.00 -2.89 16.56
CA ALA A 256 -16.45 -3.07 16.55
C ALA A 256 -17.18 -1.72 16.70
N LEU A 257 -18.48 -1.70 16.36
CA LEU A 257 -19.39 -0.63 16.73
C LEU A 257 -19.67 -0.68 18.24
N PRO A 258 -20.20 0.41 18.86
CA PRO A 258 -20.49 0.43 20.30
C PRO A 258 -21.37 -0.72 20.80
N ASN A 259 -22.24 -1.25 19.97
CA ASN A 259 -23.08 -2.41 20.27
C ASN A 259 -22.47 -3.78 19.89
N GLY A 260 -21.15 -3.82 19.67
CA GLY A 260 -20.43 -5.06 19.34
C GLY A 260 -20.52 -5.50 17.87
N ARG A 261 -21.40 -4.91 17.07
CA ARG A 261 -21.56 -5.27 15.66
C ARG A 261 -20.32 -4.91 14.83
N PRO A 262 -20.10 -5.57 13.67
CA PRO A 262 -18.96 -5.28 12.82
C PRO A 262 -18.99 -3.83 12.33
N CYS A 263 -17.85 -3.16 12.43
CA CYS A 263 -17.61 -1.85 11.86
C CYS A 263 -17.32 -1.99 10.36
N GLU A 264 -18.00 -1.21 9.53
CA GLU A 264 -17.75 -1.20 8.09
C GLU A 264 -16.65 -0.22 7.72
N ASP A 265 -15.92 -0.52 6.64
CA ASP A 265 -14.85 0.32 6.11
C ASP A 265 -15.28 1.77 5.86
N ARG A 266 -16.48 1.98 5.31
CA ARG A 266 -17.03 3.32 5.04
C ARG A 266 -17.15 4.20 6.29
N ILE A 267 -17.36 3.60 7.48
CA ILE A 267 -17.44 4.34 8.75
C ILE A 267 -16.04 4.88 9.08
N ILE A 268 -15.03 4.02 9.07
CA ILE A 268 -13.63 4.42 9.30
C ILE A 268 -13.16 5.43 8.25
N LEU A 269 -13.47 5.21 6.97
CA LEU A 269 -13.09 6.11 5.89
C LEU A 269 -13.73 7.51 6.02
N LYS A 270 -14.99 7.58 6.49
CA LYS A 270 -15.68 8.85 6.74
C LYS A 270 -15.03 9.63 7.89
N GLU A 271 -14.79 8.95 9.02
CA GLU A 271 -14.14 9.57 10.18
C GLU A 271 -12.69 9.98 9.87
N PHE A 272 -11.96 9.17 9.08
CA PHE A 272 -10.62 9.52 8.61
C PHE A 272 -10.62 10.75 7.69
N ALA A 273 -11.60 10.88 6.79
CA ALA A 273 -11.72 12.06 5.95
C ALA A 273 -11.98 13.32 6.77
N LYS A 274 -12.87 13.22 7.77
CA LYS A 274 -13.16 14.31 8.70
C LYS A 274 -11.92 14.71 9.50
N LEU A 275 -11.24 13.75 10.14
CA LEU A 275 -10.01 13.99 10.89
C LEU A 275 -8.95 14.70 10.03
N ARG A 276 -8.77 14.26 8.79
CA ARG A 276 -7.81 14.86 7.86
C ARG A 276 -8.13 16.32 7.57
N GLU A 277 -9.41 16.66 7.35
CA GLU A 277 -9.90 18.02 7.13
C GLU A 277 -9.73 18.88 8.39
N ASP A 278 -10.13 18.38 9.54
CA ASP A 278 -10.03 19.06 10.84
C ASP A 278 -8.56 19.30 11.26
N ALA A 279 -7.66 18.41 10.88
CA ALA A 279 -6.23 18.53 11.15
C ALA A 279 -5.47 19.37 10.11
N GLY A 280 -6.10 19.76 9.01
CA GLY A 280 -5.45 20.48 7.90
C GLY A 280 -4.39 19.66 7.17
N LEU A 281 -4.54 18.31 7.14
CA LEU A 281 -3.56 17.42 6.56
C LEU A 281 -3.79 17.18 5.06
N PRO A 282 -2.72 16.92 4.29
CA PRO A 282 -2.82 16.60 2.87
C PRO A 282 -3.78 15.46 2.58
N LYS A 283 -4.44 15.53 1.42
CA LYS A 283 -5.44 14.54 1.01
C LYS A 283 -4.78 13.22 0.64
N VAL A 284 -4.88 12.25 1.54
CA VAL A 284 -4.49 10.86 1.30
C VAL A 284 -5.68 9.93 1.59
N VAL A 285 -5.64 8.71 1.07
CA VAL A 285 -6.60 7.66 1.41
C VAL A 285 -6.09 6.86 2.61
N PHE A 286 -6.98 6.23 3.38
CA PHE A 286 -6.60 5.44 4.56
C PHE A 286 -5.51 4.40 4.26
N HIS A 287 -5.59 3.74 3.10
CA HIS A 287 -4.57 2.77 2.67
C HIS A 287 -3.15 3.36 2.50
N SER A 288 -3.04 4.70 2.35
CA SER A 288 -1.75 5.38 2.33
C SER A 288 -0.98 5.26 3.65
N LEU A 289 -1.66 5.06 4.79
CA LEU A 289 -1.01 4.79 6.08
C LEU A 289 -0.17 3.50 6.02
N ARG A 290 -0.69 2.45 5.37
CA ARG A 290 0.05 1.22 5.12
C ARG A 290 1.23 1.46 4.15
N HIS A 291 1.08 2.33 3.15
CA HIS A 291 2.21 2.71 2.29
C HIS A 291 3.28 3.47 3.08
N SER A 292 2.88 4.43 3.92
CA SER A 292 3.81 5.11 4.84
C SER A 292 4.52 4.10 5.75
N SER A 293 3.78 3.16 6.34
CA SER A 293 4.34 2.08 7.17
C SER A 293 5.42 1.28 6.43
N THR A 294 5.10 0.78 5.23
CA THR A 294 6.05 0.00 4.41
C THR A 294 7.32 0.80 4.11
N THR A 295 7.15 2.06 3.78
CA THR A 295 8.21 3.03 3.51
C THR A 295 9.14 3.19 4.72
N TYR A 296 8.56 3.46 5.90
CA TYR A 296 9.35 3.64 7.13
C TYR A 296 10.00 2.34 7.59
N LYS A 297 9.33 1.20 7.47
CA LYS A 297 9.93 -0.11 7.78
C LYS A 297 11.14 -0.40 6.91
N LEU A 298 11.05 -0.14 5.60
CA LEU A 298 12.20 -0.27 4.71
C LEU A 298 13.36 0.65 5.09
N LYS A 299 13.05 1.91 5.43
CA LYS A 299 14.06 2.87 5.88
C LYS A 299 14.74 2.43 7.17
N LEU A 300 13.97 1.98 8.16
CA LEU A 300 14.48 1.50 9.46
C LEU A 300 15.27 0.19 9.34
N ASN A 301 14.88 -0.69 8.42
CA ASN A 301 15.54 -1.98 8.16
C ASN A 301 16.68 -1.87 7.14
N HIS A 302 17.16 -0.65 6.85
CA HIS A 302 18.25 -0.42 5.89
C HIS A 302 18.01 -1.05 4.49
N GLY A 303 16.74 -1.14 4.06
CA GLY A 303 16.37 -1.66 2.75
C GLY A 303 16.14 -3.18 2.71
N ASP A 304 16.04 -3.88 3.85
CA ASP A 304 15.68 -5.30 3.86
C ASP A 304 14.24 -5.51 3.37
N LEU A 305 14.17 -5.84 2.08
CA LEU A 305 12.90 -6.09 1.38
C LEU A 305 12.18 -7.32 1.92
N LYS A 306 12.93 -8.36 2.32
CA LYS A 306 12.36 -9.63 2.74
C LYS A 306 11.74 -9.56 4.13
N ALA A 307 12.42 -8.91 5.08
CA ALA A 307 11.87 -8.63 6.40
C ALA A 307 10.60 -7.76 6.30
N THR A 308 10.65 -6.71 5.46
CA THR A 308 9.50 -5.83 5.22
C THR A 308 8.35 -6.58 4.54
N GLN A 309 8.62 -7.51 3.61
CA GLN A 309 7.61 -8.35 2.96
C GLN A 309 6.89 -9.24 3.98
N GLY A 310 7.63 -9.88 4.89
CA GLY A 310 7.07 -10.71 5.95
C GLY A 310 6.08 -9.94 6.82
N ASP A 311 6.47 -8.75 7.26
CA ASP A 311 5.63 -7.88 8.09
C ASP A 311 4.38 -7.37 7.37
N THR A 312 4.53 -6.97 6.12
CA THR A 312 3.44 -6.35 5.36
C THR A 312 2.52 -7.37 4.69
N GLY A 313 2.95 -8.62 4.50
CA GLY A 313 2.18 -9.65 3.79
C GLY A 313 1.92 -9.29 2.32
N HIS A 314 2.91 -8.68 1.63
CA HIS A 314 2.85 -8.50 0.20
C HIS A 314 3.24 -9.82 -0.50
N ALA A 315 2.44 -10.25 -1.48
CA ALA A 315 2.72 -11.48 -2.23
C ALA A 315 3.95 -11.32 -3.12
N GLU A 316 4.22 -10.12 -3.62
CA GLU A 316 5.31 -9.83 -4.55
C GLU A 316 6.20 -8.70 -4.02
N ILE A 317 7.51 -8.86 -4.15
CA ILE A 317 8.52 -7.86 -3.75
C ILE A 317 8.40 -6.60 -4.61
N ASP A 318 8.00 -6.72 -5.87
CA ASP A 318 7.83 -5.60 -6.80
C ASP A 318 6.85 -4.54 -6.29
N MET A 319 5.84 -4.94 -5.51
CA MET A 319 4.93 -3.99 -4.87
C MET A 319 5.63 -3.13 -3.81
N ILE A 320 6.61 -3.68 -3.11
CA ILE A 320 7.39 -2.97 -2.09
C ILE A 320 8.39 -2.04 -2.78
N THR A 321 9.09 -2.53 -3.80
CA THR A 321 10.09 -1.74 -4.56
C THR A 321 9.45 -0.55 -5.27
N SER A 322 8.24 -0.70 -5.81
CA SER A 322 7.51 0.40 -6.45
C SER A 322 7.14 1.53 -5.47
N ILE A 323 6.91 1.20 -4.20
CA ILE A 323 6.65 2.18 -3.13
C ILE A 323 7.97 2.86 -2.73
N TYR A 324 9.06 2.07 -2.62
CA TYR A 324 10.38 2.55 -2.19
C TYR A 324 11.08 3.45 -3.21
N ALA A 325 10.82 3.27 -4.51
CA ALA A 325 11.41 4.10 -5.56
C ALA A 325 11.17 5.63 -5.38
N HIS A 326 10.24 6.02 -4.51
CA HIS A 326 9.94 7.42 -4.22
C HIS A 326 10.78 8.04 -3.09
N ILE A 327 11.49 7.22 -2.27
CA ILE A 327 12.26 7.71 -1.11
C ILE A 327 13.74 7.92 -1.46
N LEU A 328 14.14 7.44 -2.61
CA LEU A 328 15.54 7.32 -3.03
C LEU A 328 16.36 8.63 -3.08
N ASP A 329 15.75 9.81 -3.08
CA ASP A 329 16.55 11.04 -3.19
C ASP A 329 17.24 11.44 -1.88
N GLU A 330 16.58 11.31 -0.73
CA GLU A 330 17.21 11.54 0.57
C GLU A 330 18.23 10.45 0.92
N ASP A 331 17.89 9.18 0.65
CA ASP A 331 18.77 8.05 0.89
C ASP A 331 19.97 8.05 -0.06
N ARG A 332 19.82 8.59 -1.30
CA ARG A 332 20.94 8.80 -2.24
C ARG A 332 21.94 9.81 -1.71
N LYS A 333 21.52 10.89 -1.06
CA LYS A 333 22.42 11.83 -0.39
C LYS A 333 23.19 11.16 0.75
N VAL A 334 22.49 10.38 1.57
CA VAL A 334 23.11 9.62 2.67
C VAL A 334 24.11 8.59 2.12
N ASN A 335 23.76 7.88 1.04
CA ASN A 335 24.68 6.94 0.39
C ASN A 335 25.91 7.65 -0.19
N ALA A 336 25.73 8.81 -0.82
CA ALA A 336 26.85 9.62 -1.31
C ALA A 336 27.77 10.06 -0.15
N GLN A 337 27.21 10.48 0.98
CA GLN A 337 27.97 10.84 2.18
C GLN A 337 28.71 9.66 2.80
N LYS A 338 28.05 8.49 2.87
CA LYS A 338 28.69 7.24 3.33
C LYS A 338 29.81 6.82 2.40
N PHE A 339 29.62 6.97 1.09
CA PHE A 339 30.64 6.67 0.09
C PHE A 339 31.82 7.65 0.22
N GLU A 340 31.55 8.96 0.40
CA GLU A 340 32.56 9.96 0.69
C GLU A 340 33.38 9.57 1.92
N THR A 341 32.71 9.25 3.03
CA THR A 341 33.39 8.87 4.28
C THR A 341 34.19 7.58 4.14
N ALA A 342 33.66 6.57 3.41
CA ALA A 342 34.30 5.27 3.27
C ALA A 342 35.51 5.28 2.34
N PHE A 343 35.46 6.05 1.24
CA PHE A 343 36.42 5.94 0.15
C PHE A 343 37.25 7.21 -0.08
N TYR A 344 36.69 8.40 0.19
CA TYR A 344 37.36 9.68 -0.10
C TYR A 344 37.86 10.42 1.14
N ALA A 345 37.53 9.98 2.34
CA ALA A 345 38.08 10.56 3.57
C ALA A 345 39.55 10.17 3.84
N LYS A 346 40.14 9.29 3.01
CA LYS A 346 41.53 8.90 3.11
C LYS A 346 42.42 9.99 2.47
N PRO A 347 43.51 10.45 3.14
CA PRO A 347 44.35 11.54 2.65
C PRO A 347 44.98 11.32 1.25
N ASP A 348 45.29 10.07 0.95
CA ASP A 348 45.95 9.61 -0.26
C ASP A 348 45.10 9.78 -1.54
N LEU A 349 43.75 9.74 -1.42
CA LEU A 349 42.85 9.90 -2.56
C LEU A 349 42.55 11.39 -2.87
N ARG A 350 42.79 12.32 -1.94
CA ARG A 350 42.62 13.74 -2.16
C ARG A 350 43.62 14.33 -3.17
N ASN A 351 44.74 13.65 -3.37
CA ASN A 351 45.79 14.07 -4.31
C ASN A 351 45.46 13.73 -5.78
N VAL A 352 44.36 13.02 -6.04
CA VAL A 352 43.91 12.65 -7.39
C VAL A 352 42.96 13.67 -8.00
N ARG A 353 42.65 14.75 -7.32
CA ARG A 353 41.88 15.86 -7.92
C ARG A 353 42.69 16.50 -9.05
N PRO A 354 42.11 16.72 -10.24
CA PRO A 354 42.75 17.55 -11.24
C PRO A 354 43.09 18.90 -10.57
N PRO A 355 44.26 19.48 -10.83
CA PRO A 355 44.67 20.71 -10.20
C PRO A 355 43.63 21.79 -10.54
N GLU A 356 42.88 22.23 -9.56
CA GLU A 356 42.20 23.51 -9.67
C GLU A 356 43.25 24.54 -9.90
N GLU A 357 43.06 25.41 -10.89
CA GLU A 357 43.95 26.50 -11.21
C GLU A 357 44.37 27.19 -9.91
N SER A 358 45.65 27.13 -9.65
CA SER A 358 46.27 27.64 -8.45
C SER A 358 45.98 29.13 -8.27
N THR A 359 45.00 29.48 -7.48
CA THR A 359 45.07 30.69 -6.70
C THR A 359 46.21 30.48 -5.72
N LYS A 360 47.29 31.22 -5.93
CA LYS A 360 48.47 31.23 -5.09
C LYS A 360 48.04 31.39 -3.63
N SER A 361 48.08 30.32 -2.86
CA SER A 361 48.09 30.41 -1.41
C SER A 361 49.51 30.77 -1.02
N GLU A 362 49.69 31.93 -0.45
CA GLU A 362 50.89 32.29 0.26
C GLU A 362 51.27 31.21 1.27
N PRO A 363 52.55 30.89 1.46
CA PRO A 363 52.96 29.90 2.45
C PRO A 363 52.48 30.35 3.82
N ALA A 364 51.79 29.49 4.52
CA ALA A 364 51.38 29.70 5.90
C ALA A 364 52.67 29.85 6.70
N THR A 365 53.01 31.07 7.05
CA THR A 365 54.04 31.38 8.04
C THR A 365 53.52 30.81 9.37
N LEU A 366 54.18 29.77 9.86
CA LEU A 366 53.95 29.24 11.21
C LEU A 366 54.20 30.38 12.19
N ASP A 367 53.15 30.91 12.75
CA ASP A 367 53.27 31.92 13.82
C ASP A 367 53.79 31.22 15.07
N LEU A 368 55.12 31.33 15.23
CA LEU A 368 55.85 30.76 16.36
C LEU A 368 55.37 31.30 17.71
N GLU A 369 54.83 32.54 17.74
CA GLU A 369 54.30 33.13 18.97
C GLU A 369 53.04 32.47 19.43
N SER A 370 52.12 32.15 18.51
CA SER A 370 50.87 31.42 18.84
C SER A 370 51.14 29.97 19.28
N LEU A 371 52.17 29.33 18.73
CA LEU A 371 52.60 27.97 19.10
C LEU A 371 53.24 27.96 20.49
N VAL A 372 54.02 28.94 20.85
CA VAL A 372 54.62 29.10 22.17
C VAL A 372 53.56 29.36 23.24
N GLU A 373 52.54 30.16 22.91
CA GLU A 373 51.44 30.45 23.81
C GLU A 373 50.56 29.19 24.08
N GLN A 374 50.36 28.34 23.06
CA GLN A 374 49.64 27.06 23.19
C GLN A 374 50.45 26.04 24.02
N LEU A 375 51.76 25.98 23.88
CA LEU A 375 52.64 25.12 24.64
C LEU A 375 52.73 25.52 26.12
N GLN A 376 52.62 26.81 26.42
CA GLN A 376 52.57 27.33 27.79
C GLN A 376 51.24 27.04 28.49
N LYS A 377 50.14 26.93 27.72
CA LYS A 377 48.80 26.67 28.23
C LYS A 377 48.48 25.16 28.41
N SER A 378 49.28 24.25 27.82
CA SER A 378 49.07 22.79 27.90
C SER A 378 50.36 22.02 28.17
N PRO A 379 50.64 21.70 29.42
CA PRO A 379 51.84 20.95 29.81
C PRO A 379 51.97 19.58 29.13
N GLU A 380 50.83 18.96 28.79
CA GLU A 380 50.77 17.65 28.12
C GLU A 380 51.27 17.77 26.65
N LEU A 381 50.95 18.84 25.97
CA LEU A 381 51.41 19.11 24.59
C LEU A 381 52.90 19.41 24.58
N ALA A 382 53.42 20.13 25.57
CA ALA A 382 54.83 20.42 25.70
C ALA A 382 55.62 19.12 25.95
N SER A 383 55.13 18.24 26.78
CA SER A 383 55.70 16.92 27.06
C SER A 383 55.72 16.00 25.84
N ALA A 384 54.63 15.96 25.09
CA ALA A 384 54.55 15.18 23.87
C ALA A 384 55.49 15.66 22.75
N LEU A 385 55.64 16.99 22.61
CA LEU A 385 56.56 17.57 21.67
C LEU A 385 58.04 17.34 22.04
N ALA A 386 58.37 17.41 23.32
CA ALA A 386 59.70 17.09 23.84
C ALA A 386 60.06 15.59 23.62
N ALA A 387 59.11 14.69 23.78
CA ALA A 387 59.28 13.26 23.48
C ALA A 387 59.50 12.99 22.00
N LEU A 388 58.77 13.72 21.10
CA LEU A 388 58.92 13.60 19.64
C LEU A 388 60.28 14.13 19.16
N ILE A 389 60.76 15.23 19.73
CA ILE A 389 62.09 15.79 19.44
C ILE A 389 63.19 14.85 19.94
N ALA A 390 63.03 14.25 21.14
CA ALA A 390 63.97 13.27 21.68
C ALA A 390 64.07 12.00 20.83
N ALA A 391 62.98 11.59 20.23
CA ALA A 391 62.91 10.41 19.34
C ALA A 391 63.55 10.62 17.96
N GLN A 392 63.77 11.89 17.55
CA GLN A 392 64.39 12.23 16.26
C GLN A 392 65.89 12.61 16.36
N ALA A 393 66.47 12.60 17.56
CA ALA A 393 67.91 12.83 17.71
C ALA A 393 68.71 11.62 17.21
N PRO A 394 69.67 11.80 16.28
CA PRO A 394 70.46 10.65 15.78
C PRO A 394 71.31 10.11 16.92
N ALA A 395 71.28 8.80 17.09
CA ALA A 395 72.14 8.08 18.00
C ALA A 395 73.61 8.31 17.60
N LYS A 396 74.41 8.87 18.54
CA LYS A 396 75.84 8.96 18.39
C LYS A 396 76.51 7.64 18.58
#